data_e53f5cc10261579b659a5f8e51e92d1e
#
_entry.id   e53f5cc10261579b659a5f8e51e92d1e
#
_cell.length_a   1.000
_cell.length_b   1.000
_cell.length_c   1.000
_cell.angle_alpha   90.00
_cell.angle_beta   90.00
_cell.angle_gamma   90.00
#
_symmetry.space_group_name_H-M   'P 1'
#
loop_
_entity.id
_entity.type
_entity.pdbx_description
1 polymer ?
#
loop_
_entity_poly.entity_id
_entity_poly.type
_entity_poly.pdbx_seq_one_letter_code
_entity_poly.pdbx_strand_id
1 'polypeptide(L)'
;MNFKKLGNTDLKVSTICLGTMTWGEQNNQKEAFEQMDYALNCGINFFDAAEIYPSPCKEETYGKTERIIGNWFKQNKNRDKIILALSLIHI
;
A
#
# COMPACT_ATOMS: atom_id res chain seq x y z
N MET A 1 -11.04 9.52 11.18
CA MET A 1 -9.70 8.86 11.27
C MET A 1 -8.74 9.77 12.00
N ASN A 2 -8.01 9.24 12.96
CA ASN A 2 -7.00 10.00 13.67
C ASN A 2 -5.67 9.97 12.94
N PHE A 3 -4.92 11.07 13.02
CA PHE A 3 -3.62 11.20 12.38
C PHE A 3 -2.56 11.57 13.41
N LYS A 4 -1.32 11.23 13.13
CA LYS A 4 -0.17 11.60 13.95
C LYS A 4 1.04 11.80 13.06
N LYS A 5 2.04 12.52 13.59
CA LYS A 5 3.29 12.71 12.85
C LYS A 5 4.04 11.39 12.77
N LEU A 6 4.66 11.14 11.63
CA LEU A 6 5.55 10.00 11.45
C LEU A 6 6.94 10.38 12.00
N GLY A 7 7.21 9.96 13.23
CA GLY A 7 8.48 10.29 13.88
C GLY A 7 8.70 11.79 13.98
N ASN A 8 9.87 12.23 13.52
CA ASN A 8 10.25 13.65 13.55
C ASN A 8 10.00 14.36 12.22
N THR A 9 9.24 13.73 11.31
CA THR A 9 8.93 14.32 10.01
C THR A 9 7.68 15.20 10.10
N ASP A 10 7.43 15.97 9.04
CA ASP A 10 6.21 16.76 8.90
C ASP A 10 5.05 15.96 8.32
N LEU A 11 5.28 14.67 8.04
CA LEU A 11 4.25 13.81 7.46
C LEU A 11 3.22 13.44 8.52
N LYS A 12 1.96 13.67 8.20
CA LYS A 12 0.84 13.23 9.05
C LYS A 12 0.25 11.97 8.45
N VAL A 13 0.34 10.87 9.19
CA VAL A 13 -0.16 9.57 8.75
C VAL A 13 -1.35 9.16 9.58
N SER A 14 -2.27 8.42 8.96
CA SER A 14 -3.37 7.82 9.70
C SER A 14 -2.81 6.85 10.75
N THR A 15 -3.50 6.74 11.90
CA THR A 15 -3.06 5.83 12.95
C THR A 15 -3.22 4.36 12.54
N ILE A 16 -4.02 4.10 11.50
CA ILE A 16 -4.18 2.78 10.91
C ILE A 16 -3.43 2.77 9.59
N CYS A 17 -2.61 1.74 9.38
CA CYS A 17 -1.82 1.55 8.17
C CYS A 17 -2.38 0.36 7.37
N LEU A 18 -2.49 0.50 6.06
CA LEU A 18 -2.94 -0.59 5.19
C LEU A 18 -1.75 -1.43 4.76
N GLY A 19 -1.74 -2.71 5.15
CA GLY A 19 -0.72 -3.66 4.70
C GLY A 19 -1.10 -4.23 3.34
N THR A 20 -0.10 -4.55 2.52
CA THR A 20 -0.32 -4.97 1.14
C THR A 20 0.32 -6.30 0.76
N MET A 21 0.81 -7.06 1.73
CA MET A 21 1.66 -8.22 1.45
C MET A 21 0.95 -9.40 0.77
N THR A 22 -0.38 -9.40 0.71
CA THR A 22 -1.14 -10.49 0.07
C THR A 22 -1.56 -10.16 -1.36
N TRP A 23 -1.39 -8.93 -1.81
CA TRP A 23 -1.87 -8.51 -3.11
C TRP A 23 -1.00 -9.06 -4.23
N GLY A 24 -1.62 -9.79 -5.14
CA GLY A 24 -0.94 -10.45 -6.23
C GLY A 24 -0.72 -11.93 -6.01
N GLU A 25 -1.00 -12.42 -4.81
CA GLU A 25 -0.92 -13.85 -4.48
C GLU A 25 -2.28 -14.33 -3.99
N GLN A 26 -2.68 -13.90 -2.77
CA GLN A 26 -3.97 -14.26 -2.19
C GLN A 26 -5.11 -13.39 -2.71
N ASN A 27 -4.80 -12.14 -3.06
CA ASN A 27 -5.77 -11.18 -3.60
C ASN A 27 -5.34 -10.76 -5.00
N ASN A 28 -6.29 -10.60 -5.91
CA ASN A 28 -6.01 -10.10 -7.26
C ASN A 28 -6.06 -8.57 -7.28
N GLN A 29 -5.76 -7.97 -8.45
CA GLN A 29 -5.73 -6.51 -8.59
C GLN A 29 -7.07 -5.87 -8.29
N LYS A 30 -8.17 -6.48 -8.72
CA LYS A 30 -9.51 -5.95 -8.47
C LYS A 30 -9.79 -5.87 -6.97
N GLU A 31 -9.47 -6.93 -6.24
CA GLU A 31 -9.66 -6.97 -4.79
C GLU A 31 -8.77 -5.94 -4.09
N ALA A 32 -7.52 -5.79 -4.54
CA ALA A 32 -6.61 -4.80 -4.00
C ALA A 32 -7.13 -3.39 -4.23
N PHE A 33 -7.65 -3.11 -5.42
CA PHE A 33 -8.23 -1.80 -5.74
C PHE A 33 -9.42 -1.48 -4.83
N GLU A 34 -10.28 -2.47 -4.60
CA GLU A 34 -11.43 -2.29 -3.70
C GLU A 34 -10.98 -1.96 -2.28
N GLN A 35 -9.94 -2.64 -1.80
CA GLN A 35 -9.39 -2.40 -0.46
C GLN A 35 -8.77 -1.00 -0.36
N MET A 36 -8.02 -0.58 -1.37
CA MET A 36 -7.41 0.74 -1.38
C MET A 36 -8.47 1.85 -1.44
N ASP A 37 -9.48 1.68 -2.29
CA ASP A 37 -10.56 2.66 -2.39
C ASP A 37 -11.31 2.78 -1.06
N TYR A 38 -11.61 1.67 -0.43
CA TYR A 38 -12.29 1.67 0.86
C TYR A 38 -11.44 2.33 1.93
N ALA A 39 -10.15 1.99 1.98
CA ALA A 39 -9.23 2.56 2.96
C ALA A 39 -9.14 4.08 2.81
N LEU A 40 -9.01 4.57 1.58
CA LEU A 40 -8.93 6.00 1.34
C LEU A 40 -10.22 6.70 1.76
N ASN A 41 -11.38 6.09 1.47
CA ASN A 41 -12.67 6.64 1.90
C ASN A 41 -12.81 6.70 3.42
N CYS A 42 -12.13 5.81 4.14
CA CYS A 42 -12.12 5.82 5.60
C CYS A 42 -11.07 6.79 6.17
N GLY A 43 -10.31 7.45 5.32
CA GLY A 43 -9.29 8.41 5.74
C GLY A 43 -7.92 7.80 5.98
N ILE A 44 -7.70 6.55 5.62
CA ILE A 44 -6.38 5.90 5.73
C ILE A 44 -5.51 6.40 4.60
N ASN A 45 -4.38 7.03 4.93
CA ASN A 45 -3.45 7.57 3.94
C ASN A 45 -2.06 6.95 4.01
N PHE A 46 -1.88 5.90 4.80
CA PHE A 46 -0.59 5.28 5.07
C PHE A 46 -0.64 3.82 4.64
N PHE A 47 0.16 3.47 3.62
CA PHE A 47 0.23 2.12 3.05
C PHE A 47 1.62 1.57 3.25
N ASP A 48 1.72 0.29 3.57
CA ASP A 48 2.98 -0.42 3.78
C ASP A 48 3.17 -1.45 2.68
N ALA A 49 4.33 -1.44 2.03
CA ALA A 49 4.65 -2.37 0.96
C ALA A 49 6.14 -2.71 0.96
N ALA A 50 6.52 -3.74 0.20
CA ALA A 50 7.92 -4.12 0.02
C ALA A 50 8.14 -4.62 -1.40
N GLU A 51 9.36 -4.47 -1.88
CA GLU A 51 9.72 -4.89 -3.24
C GLU A 51 9.46 -6.37 -3.47
N ILE A 52 9.71 -7.21 -2.46
CA ILE A 52 9.51 -8.65 -2.59
C ILE A 52 8.06 -9.10 -2.48
N TYR A 53 7.15 -8.19 -2.10
CA TYR A 53 5.74 -8.57 -1.97
C TYR A 53 5.15 -8.98 -3.32
N PRO A 54 4.17 -9.89 -3.37
CA PRO A 54 3.43 -10.45 -2.23
C PRO A 54 4.19 -11.54 -1.50
N SER A 55 3.75 -11.83 -0.30
CA SER A 55 4.28 -12.91 0.54
C SER A 55 3.41 -14.16 0.40
N PRO A 56 3.98 -15.38 0.29
CA PRO A 56 5.42 -15.67 0.26
C PRO A 56 6.07 -15.22 -1.06
N CYS A 57 7.35 -14.90 -1.00
CA CYS A 57 8.09 -14.43 -2.18
C CYS A 57 8.29 -15.56 -3.18
N LYS A 58 7.81 -15.37 -4.40
CA LYS A 58 7.97 -16.31 -5.51
C LYS A 58 8.44 -15.55 -6.74
N GLU A 59 9.18 -16.24 -7.61
CA GLU A 59 9.68 -15.62 -8.83
C GLU A 59 8.55 -15.05 -9.68
N GLU A 60 7.44 -15.78 -9.81
CA GLU A 60 6.31 -15.37 -10.65
C GLU A 60 5.57 -14.14 -10.10
N THR A 61 5.62 -13.92 -8.79
CA THR A 61 4.83 -12.87 -8.14
C THR A 61 5.67 -11.72 -7.60
N TYR A 62 7.00 -11.85 -7.64
CA TYR A 62 7.92 -10.83 -7.12
C TYR A 62 7.59 -9.45 -7.71
N GLY A 63 7.44 -8.47 -6.82
CA GLY A 63 7.14 -7.10 -7.23
C GLY A 63 5.73 -6.85 -7.71
N LYS A 64 4.86 -7.85 -7.67
CA LYS A 64 3.50 -7.73 -8.18
C LYS A 64 2.66 -6.77 -7.35
N THR A 65 2.88 -6.74 -6.04
CA THR A 65 2.17 -5.81 -5.15
C THR A 65 2.48 -4.36 -5.51
N GLU A 66 3.75 -4.01 -5.75
CA GLU A 66 4.12 -2.66 -6.17
C GLU A 66 3.48 -2.29 -7.50
N ARG A 67 3.43 -3.23 -8.44
CA ARG A 67 2.80 -2.97 -9.73
C ARG A 67 1.30 -2.71 -9.59
N ILE A 68 0.63 -3.45 -8.72
CA ILE A 68 -0.79 -3.25 -8.44
C ILE A 68 -1.03 -1.86 -7.84
N ILE A 69 -0.23 -1.48 -6.85
CA ILE A 69 -0.34 -0.16 -6.22
C ILE A 69 -0.06 0.95 -7.24
N GLY A 70 0.97 0.76 -8.06
CA GLY A 70 1.31 1.72 -9.11
C GLY A 70 0.18 1.89 -10.13
N ASN A 71 -0.46 0.81 -10.51
CA ASN A 71 -1.61 0.86 -11.44
C ASN A 71 -2.77 1.64 -10.82
N TRP A 72 -3.01 1.45 -9.52
CA TRP A 72 -4.06 2.18 -8.81
C TRP A 72 -3.78 3.69 -8.79
N PHE A 73 -2.54 4.09 -8.48
CA PHE A 73 -2.15 5.50 -8.51
C PHE A 73 -2.35 6.10 -9.90
N LYS A 74 -1.95 5.37 -10.94
CA LYS A 74 -2.06 5.83 -12.32
C LYS A 74 -3.52 6.03 -12.73
N GLN A 75 -4.37 5.10 -12.36
CA GLN A 75 -5.78 5.14 -12.71
C GLN A 75 -6.52 6.26 -11.98
N ASN A 76 -6.22 6.47 -10.72
CA ASN A 76 -6.95 7.42 -9.85
C ASN A 76 -6.24 8.75 -9.66
N LYS A 77 -4.97 8.86 -10.08
CA LYS A 77 -4.17 10.09 -9.97
C LYS A 77 -4.14 10.65 -8.54
N ASN A 78 -4.01 9.77 -7.57
CA ASN A 78 -4.09 10.12 -6.15
C ASN A 78 -2.81 9.84 -5.37
N ARG A 79 -1.66 9.75 -6.06
CA ARG A 79 -0.37 9.46 -5.40
C ARG A 79 -0.05 10.45 -4.28
N ASP A 80 -0.40 11.71 -4.48
CA ASP A 80 -0.13 12.77 -3.50
C ASP A 80 -0.99 12.68 -2.23
N LYS A 81 -2.02 11.84 -2.24
CA LYS A 81 -2.90 11.65 -1.08
C LYS A 81 -2.44 10.51 -0.18
N ILE A 82 -1.44 9.75 -0.62
CA ILE A 82 -1.00 8.53 0.04
C ILE A 82 0.47 8.64 0.45
N ILE A 83 0.77 8.22 1.67
CA ILE A 83 2.14 8.07 2.14
C ILE A 83 2.47 6.59 2.09
N LEU A 84 3.44 6.23 1.26
CA LEU A 84 3.80 4.84 1.03
C LEU A 84 5.11 4.52 1.74
N ALA A 85 5.05 3.63 2.72
CA ALA A 85 6.23 3.10 3.38
C ALA A 85 6.66 1.87 2.60
N LEU A 86 7.81 1.95 1.94
CA LEU A 86 8.31 0.91 1.05
C LEU A 86 9.65 0.40 1.53
N SER A 87 9.80 -0.93 1.61
CA SER A 87 11.09 -1.55 1.92
C SER A 87 11.44 -2.57 0.84
N LEU A 88 12.68 -3.04 0.85
CA LEU A 88 13.12 -4.12 -0.05
C LEU A 88 12.59 -5.45 0.46
N ILE A 89 12.73 -5.66 1.76
CA ILE A 89 12.28 -6.86 2.42
C ILE A 89 11.67 -6.45 3.76
N HIS A 90 10.53 -7.03 4.06
CA HIS A 90 9.85 -6.75 5.31
C HIS A 90 10.32 -7.74 6.36
N ILE A 91 11.01 -7.25 7.34
CA ILE A 91 11.59 -8.09 8.40
C ILE A 91 10.77 -7.91 9.67
#